data_e48ecfa5264d23b2f43735dfa733c83a
#
_entry.id   e48ecfa5264d23b2f43735dfa733c83a
#
_cell.length_a   1.000
_cell.length_b   1.000
_cell.length_c   1.000
_cell.angle_alpha   90.00
_cell.angle_beta   90.00
_cell.angle_gamma   90.00
#
_symmetry.space_group_name_H-M   'P 1'
#
loop_
_entity.id
_entity.type
_entity.pdbx_description
1 polymer ?
#
loop_
_entity_poly.entity_id
_entity_poly.type
_entity_poly.pdbx_seq_one_letter_code
_entity_poly.pdbx_strand_id
1 'polypeptide(L)'
;MDKTTALATQILAGIGGEGNILRLENCMTRVRVEVSDEQRLDLAALKQLSGVKGYIKQGDQHQFIVGPGAAAKVVDAMRSLLTGAPAAVAVGDPVARNKAQAKQKYAAPMSGALKKLADVFIPLIPAFIASGLITGIINLLKRPDIAGELAVNYPNVLGLLAIFGSAVFAIMNILVGVNAARVFGGSQAMGGVMAGILSSPALAQITLFGEALQPGRGGVIAVLLVVALMCWVEKRLRNWLPESIELILNPLITTLVTASLAIVILQPLGGYISDAIAHGANLAIDKGGLLVGAVLSGLFLPLVLSGLHQGLVPIHVELVQTHGSNPLLPILAMAGVGQVGAALAVLMKTRNARLKKVIKGALPVGILGIGEPLIFGVTLPLGRPFIAACLGGAVGGALISYWKVATVITFGISGLPLALTIVSGKVMLYLAGLVITIAAGFIFTWIMGFNDPEE
;
A
#
# COMPACT_ATOMS: atom_id res chain seq x y z
N MET A 1 31.65 -17.61 3.58
CA MET A 1 31.10 -16.25 3.65
C MET A 1 30.72 -15.82 2.25
N ASP A 2 29.52 -15.32 2.06
CA ASP A 2 29.11 -14.73 0.77
C ASP A 2 29.99 -13.48 0.48
N LYS A 3 30.32 -13.27 -0.80
CA LYS A 3 31.16 -12.14 -1.25
C LYS A 3 30.66 -10.78 -0.74
N THR A 4 29.35 -10.65 -0.60
CA THR A 4 28.70 -9.42 -0.09
C THR A 4 28.98 -9.21 1.40
N THR A 5 28.87 -10.26 2.21
CA THR A 5 29.15 -10.23 3.65
C THR A 5 30.63 -9.99 3.92
N ALA A 6 31.53 -10.59 3.11
CA ALA A 6 32.97 -10.35 3.21
C ALA A 6 33.30 -8.87 2.92
N LEU A 7 32.73 -8.28 1.87
CA LEU A 7 32.92 -6.87 1.54
C LEU A 7 32.35 -5.95 2.63
N ALA A 8 31.18 -6.26 3.18
CA ALA A 8 30.56 -5.52 4.27
C ALA A 8 31.47 -5.50 5.52
N THR A 9 32.03 -6.66 5.90
CA THR A 9 32.96 -6.78 7.03
C THR A 9 34.23 -5.96 6.80
N GLN A 10 34.78 -6.01 5.59
CA GLN A 10 35.98 -5.24 5.24
C GLN A 10 35.72 -3.72 5.25
N ILE A 11 34.57 -3.27 4.76
CA ILE A 11 34.19 -1.86 4.83
C ILE A 11 34.01 -1.44 6.30
N LEU A 12 33.34 -2.25 7.13
CA LEU A 12 33.17 -1.98 8.56
C LEU A 12 34.52 -1.84 9.27
N ALA A 13 35.46 -2.73 9.01
CA ALA A 13 36.81 -2.65 9.59
C ALA A 13 37.53 -1.37 9.15
N GLY A 14 37.49 -1.05 7.85
CA GLY A 14 38.19 0.11 7.29
C GLY A 14 37.61 1.47 7.69
N ILE A 15 36.34 1.53 8.12
CA ILE A 15 35.73 2.76 8.65
C ILE A 15 35.92 2.94 10.16
N GLY A 16 36.68 2.05 10.80
CA GLY A 16 37.01 2.14 12.25
C GLY A 16 36.01 1.40 13.14
N GLY A 17 35.23 0.45 12.57
CA GLY A 17 34.31 -0.41 13.29
C GLY A 17 32.95 0.24 13.57
N GLU A 18 32.08 -0.53 14.25
CA GLU A 18 30.67 -0.16 14.55
C GLU A 18 30.55 1.17 15.30
N GLY A 19 31.41 1.39 16.31
CA GLY A 19 31.38 2.59 17.17
C GLY A 19 31.75 3.89 16.46
N ASN A 20 32.22 3.83 15.21
CA ASN A 20 32.56 5.02 14.42
C ASN A 20 31.49 5.42 13.43
N ILE A 21 30.40 4.66 13.29
CA ILE A 21 29.35 4.95 12.34
C ILE A 21 28.30 5.87 12.98
N LEU A 22 28.14 7.07 12.43
CA LEU A 22 27.04 7.97 12.74
C LEU A 22 25.83 7.69 11.83
N ARG A 23 26.12 7.29 10.57
CA ARG A 23 25.09 7.11 9.55
C ARG A 23 25.53 6.11 8.50
N LEU A 24 24.64 5.20 8.12
CA LEU A 24 24.86 4.21 7.08
C LEU A 24 23.67 4.16 6.13
N GLU A 25 23.90 4.47 4.85
CA GLU A 25 22.90 4.51 3.80
C GLU A 25 23.40 3.90 2.50
N ASN A 26 22.45 3.58 1.62
CA ASN A 26 22.75 3.22 0.24
C ASN A 26 22.06 4.17 -0.75
N CYS A 27 22.73 4.38 -1.87
CA CYS A 27 22.12 4.88 -3.10
C CYS A 27 22.18 3.77 -4.16
N MET A 28 21.67 4.00 -5.35
CA MET A 28 21.61 2.97 -6.42
C MET A 28 22.94 2.22 -6.64
N THR A 29 24.09 2.90 -6.48
CA THR A 29 25.42 2.34 -6.77
C THR A 29 26.43 2.52 -5.64
N ARG A 30 26.09 3.15 -4.52
CA ARG A 30 27.03 3.61 -3.50
C ARG A 30 26.60 3.24 -2.09
N VAL A 31 27.55 2.79 -1.29
CA VAL A 31 27.45 2.75 0.17
C VAL A 31 27.84 4.13 0.70
N ARG A 32 27.05 4.74 1.54
CA ARG A 32 27.25 6.06 2.12
C ARG A 32 27.38 5.93 3.62
N VAL A 33 28.45 6.47 4.16
CA VAL A 33 28.76 6.41 5.60
C VAL A 33 29.12 7.80 6.10
N GLU A 34 28.55 8.21 7.22
CA GLU A 34 29.06 9.33 8.03
C GLU A 34 29.69 8.75 9.29
N VAL A 35 30.83 9.26 9.66
CA VAL A 35 31.64 8.76 10.79
C VAL A 35 31.81 9.82 11.86
N SER A 36 31.92 9.37 13.11
CA SER A 36 32.17 10.26 14.25
C SER A 36 33.62 10.79 14.31
N ASP A 37 34.54 9.98 13.84
CA ASP A 37 35.98 10.30 13.86
C ASP A 37 36.63 9.88 12.53
N GLU A 38 36.99 10.88 11.71
CA GLU A 38 37.62 10.65 10.40
C GLU A 38 39.03 10.08 10.53
N GLN A 39 39.71 10.25 11.68
CA GLN A 39 41.08 9.74 11.88
C GLN A 39 41.10 8.21 11.99
N ARG A 40 39.96 7.59 12.26
CA ARG A 40 39.79 6.14 12.29
C ARG A 40 39.52 5.51 10.92
N LEU A 41 39.38 6.33 9.87
CA LEU A 41 39.18 5.83 8.52
C LEU A 41 40.51 5.41 7.88
N ASP A 42 40.60 4.14 7.49
CA ASP A 42 41.66 3.68 6.59
C ASP A 42 41.22 3.79 5.13
N LEU A 43 41.24 5.03 4.61
CA LEU A 43 40.87 5.31 3.22
C LEU A 43 41.73 4.59 2.19
N ALA A 44 43.01 4.29 2.53
CA ALA A 44 43.91 3.59 1.63
C ALA A 44 43.47 2.13 1.46
N ALA A 45 43.19 1.45 2.55
CA ALA A 45 42.66 0.09 2.54
C ALA A 45 41.28 0.02 1.87
N LEU A 46 40.38 0.95 2.20
CA LEU A 46 39.00 0.99 1.65
C LEU A 46 38.98 1.16 0.13
N LYS A 47 39.86 1.97 -0.44
CA LYS A 47 40.00 2.17 -1.88
C LYS A 47 40.54 0.96 -2.63
N GLN A 48 41.31 0.09 -1.93
CA GLN A 48 41.93 -1.12 -2.52
C GLN A 48 41.01 -2.35 -2.46
N LEU A 49 39.85 -2.28 -1.78
CA LEU A 49 38.94 -3.39 -1.70
C LEU A 49 38.39 -3.78 -3.10
N SER A 50 38.49 -5.05 -3.46
CA SER A 50 38.12 -5.56 -4.77
C SER A 50 36.64 -5.31 -5.16
N GLY A 51 35.78 -5.03 -4.17
CA GLY A 51 34.38 -4.68 -4.35
C GLY A 51 34.09 -3.18 -4.43
N VAL A 52 35.06 -2.31 -4.16
CA VAL A 52 34.94 -0.85 -4.19
C VAL A 52 35.55 -0.32 -5.47
N LYS A 53 34.70 0.21 -6.35
CA LYS A 53 35.10 0.73 -7.69
C LYS A 53 35.53 2.19 -7.66
N GLY A 54 35.35 2.88 -6.55
CA GLY A 54 35.72 4.28 -6.38
C GLY A 54 35.22 4.86 -5.06
N TYR A 55 35.75 6.03 -4.73
CA TYR A 55 35.42 6.76 -3.51
C TYR A 55 35.19 8.24 -3.81
N ILE A 56 34.19 8.83 -3.16
CA ILE A 56 33.86 10.25 -3.22
C ILE A 56 33.55 10.73 -1.79
N LYS A 57 34.12 11.87 -1.38
CA LYS A 57 33.71 12.57 -0.15
C LYS A 57 32.82 13.75 -0.54
N GLN A 58 31.67 13.88 0.10
CA GLN A 58 30.73 14.99 -0.11
C GLN A 58 30.27 15.52 1.25
N GLY A 59 30.81 16.65 1.68
CA GLY A 59 30.65 17.14 3.06
C GLY A 59 31.22 16.12 4.04
N ASP A 60 30.44 15.76 5.06
CA ASP A 60 30.81 14.76 6.08
C ASP A 60 30.53 13.32 5.66
N GLN A 61 30.03 13.12 4.42
CA GLN A 61 29.61 11.81 3.92
C GLN A 61 30.69 11.18 3.03
N HIS A 62 31.11 9.98 3.42
CA HIS A 62 32.02 9.11 2.67
C HIS A 62 31.19 8.16 1.79
N GLN A 63 31.41 8.15 0.48
CA GLN A 63 30.66 7.37 -0.50
C GLN A 63 31.56 6.37 -1.21
N PHE A 64 31.32 5.09 -1.01
CA PHE A 64 32.03 3.98 -1.66
C PHE A 64 31.20 3.44 -2.81
N ILE A 65 31.70 3.50 -4.03
CA ILE A 65 31.03 3.04 -5.25
C ILE A 65 31.21 1.54 -5.36
N VAL A 66 30.14 0.76 -5.17
CA VAL A 66 30.18 -0.71 -5.24
C VAL A 66 29.41 -1.25 -6.46
N GLY A 67 28.61 -0.42 -7.11
CA GLY A 67 27.86 -0.74 -8.31
C GLY A 67 26.37 -0.98 -8.09
N PRO A 68 25.57 -1.02 -9.19
CA PRO A 68 24.13 -1.16 -9.12
C PRO A 68 23.74 -2.53 -8.53
N GLY A 69 22.76 -2.54 -7.64
CA GLY A 69 22.27 -3.75 -6.94
C GLY A 69 23.18 -4.27 -5.81
N ALA A 70 24.48 -3.96 -5.83
CA ALA A 70 25.41 -4.35 -4.78
C ALA A 70 25.31 -3.45 -3.55
N ALA A 71 25.06 -2.16 -3.74
CA ALA A 71 25.05 -1.18 -2.65
C ALA A 71 24.02 -1.48 -1.55
N ALA A 72 22.80 -1.85 -1.93
CA ALA A 72 21.75 -2.23 -0.99
C ALA A 72 22.14 -3.50 -0.22
N LYS A 73 22.60 -4.54 -0.92
CA LYS A 73 23.01 -5.81 -0.30
C LYS A 73 24.17 -5.65 0.68
N VAL A 74 25.17 -4.80 0.33
CA VAL A 74 26.32 -4.53 1.21
C VAL A 74 25.87 -3.77 2.45
N VAL A 75 25.02 -2.75 2.32
CA VAL A 75 24.48 -1.99 3.48
C VAL A 75 23.62 -2.89 4.37
N ASP A 76 22.81 -3.75 3.81
CA ASP A 76 21.99 -4.71 4.59
C ASP A 76 22.89 -5.72 5.33
N ALA A 77 23.94 -6.22 4.68
CA ALA A 77 24.93 -7.07 5.32
C ALA A 77 25.71 -6.32 6.43
N MET A 78 26.11 -5.06 6.21
CA MET A 78 26.71 -4.22 7.25
C MET A 78 25.78 -4.06 8.44
N ARG A 79 24.48 -3.78 8.21
CA ARG A 79 23.48 -3.66 9.28
C ARG A 79 23.30 -4.95 10.07
N SER A 80 23.34 -6.10 9.41
CA SER A 80 23.23 -7.40 10.09
C SER A 80 24.46 -7.76 10.94
N LEU A 81 25.62 -7.15 10.66
CA LEU A 81 26.84 -7.33 11.41
C LEU A 81 26.97 -6.38 12.60
N LEU A 82 26.16 -5.32 12.68
CA LEU A 82 26.10 -4.37 13.79
C LEU A 82 25.34 -5.01 14.96
N THR A 83 26.07 -5.64 15.87
CA THR A 83 25.53 -6.31 17.06
C THR A 83 25.38 -5.31 18.21
N GLY A 84 24.17 -4.77 18.41
CA GLY A 84 23.84 -4.06 19.66
C GLY A 84 23.44 -2.61 19.58
N ALA A 85 23.26 -2.02 18.41
CA ALA A 85 22.65 -0.69 18.32
C ALA A 85 21.11 -0.82 18.32
N PRO A 86 20.38 -0.06 19.16
CA PRO A 86 18.95 0.10 18.96
C PRO A 86 18.72 0.64 17.55
N ALA A 87 17.55 0.37 16.96
CA ALA A 87 17.13 0.70 15.58
C ALA A 87 17.17 2.23 15.23
N ALA A 88 18.27 2.91 15.52
CA ALA A 88 18.44 4.36 15.50
C ALA A 88 19.51 4.85 14.52
N VAL A 89 19.89 4.06 13.51
CA VAL A 89 20.84 4.54 12.48
C VAL A 89 20.16 4.70 11.12
N ALA A 90 18.98 5.34 11.13
CA ALA A 90 18.34 5.87 9.94
C ALA A 90 18.21 7.39 10.06
N VAL A 91 19.34 8.09 10.25
CA VAL A 91 19.36 9.56 10.31
C VAL A 91 19.86 10.10 8.98
N GLY A 92 18.97 10.13 7.96
CA GLY A 92 19.39 10.64 6.67
C GLY A 92 18.31 11.11 5.74
N ASP A 93 17.18 10.50 5.76
CA ASP A 93 16.02 10.98 5.02
C ASP A 93 15.07 11.66 6.03
N PRO A 94 14.88 13.00 5.94
CA PRO A 94 13.92 13.71 6.79
C PRO A 94 12.53 13.08 6.72
N VAL A 95 12.16 12.55 5.54
CA VAL A 95 10.87 11.87 5.31
C VAL A 95 10.80 10.58 6.12
N ALA A 96 11.83 9.74 6.08
CA ALA A 96 11.87 8.48 6.84
C ALA A 96 11.87 8.73 8.36
N ARG A 97 12.62 9.73 8.82
CA ARG A 97 12.67 10.13 10.23
C ARG A 97 11.31 10.65 10.71
N ASN A 98 10.71 11.58 9.96
CA ASN A 98 9.40 12.14 10.29
C ASN A 98 8.31 11.06 10.23
N LYS A 99 8.40 10.11 9.28
CA LYS A 99 7.50 8.95 9.21
C LYS A 99 7.61 8.09 10.47
N ALA A 100 8.83 7.79 10.93
CA ALA A 100 9.04 7.00 12.15
C ALA A 100 8.52 7.71 13.40
N GLN A 101 8.80 9.00 13.56
CA GLN A 101 8.30 9.83 14.66
C GLN A 101 6.77 9.98 14.62
N ALA A 102 6.19 10.22 13.45
CA ALA A 102 4.75 10.31 13.29
C ALA A 102 4.07 8.97 13.62
N LYS A 103 4.63 7.85 13.16
CA LYS A 103 4.13 6.51 13.50
C LYS A 103 4.15 6.26 15.00
N GLN A 104 5.19 6.70 15.70
CA GLN A 104 5.29 6.58 17.16
C GLN A 104 4.29 7.50 17.89
N LYS A 105 4.09 8.73 17.40
CA LYS A 105 3.25 9.77 18.04
C LYS A 105 1.75 9.60 17.74
N TYR A 106 1.42 9.18 16.51
CA TYR A 106 0.03 9.15 16.00
C TYR A 106 -0.49 7.73 15.74
N ALA A 107 0.33 6.67 15.95
CA ALA A 107 -0.18 5.31 15.87
C ALA A 107 -1.33 5.16 16.84
N ALA A 108 -2.54 5.01 16.32
CA ALA A 108 -3.65 4.57 17.12
C ALA A 108 -3.30 3.19 17.71
N PRO A 109 -3.73 2.86 18.94
CA PRO A 109 -3.73 1.48 19.38
C PRO A 109 -4.70 0.72 18.47
N MET A 110 -4.19 0.36 17.31
CA MET A 110 -4.95 -0.40 16.31
C MET A 110 -5.30 -1.73 16.97
N SER A 111 -6.60 -2.05 17.07
CA SER A 111 -7.01 -3.34 17.59
C SER A 111 -6.22 -4.42 16.84
N GLY A 112 -5.71 -5.45 17.54
CA GLY A 112 -4.90 -6.50 16.93
C GLY A 112 -5.58 -7.14 15.71
N ALA A 113 -6.92 -7.06 15.63
CA ALA A 113 -7.73 -7.50 14.49
C ALA A 113 -7.52 -6.66 13.22
N LEU A 114 -7.56 -5.32 13.31
CA LEU A 114 -7.35 -4.43 12.16
C LEU A 114 -5.93 -4.55 11.61
N LYS A 115 -4.93 -4.72 12.48
CA LYS A 115 -3.56 -4.96 12.05
C LYS A 115 -3.45 -6.27 11.28
N LYS A 116 -4.01 -7.36 11.80
CA LYS A 116 -4.04 -8.65 11.10
C LYS A 116 -4.74 -8.54 9.75
N LEU A 117 -5.85 -7.81 9.68
CA LEU A 117 -6.56 -7.57 8.43
C LEU A 117 -5.65 -6.87 7.41
N ALA A 118 -4.97 -5.79 7.80
CA ALA A 118 -4.01 -5.10 6.95
C ALA A 118 -2.87 -6.02 6.47
N ASP A 119 -2.31 -6.82 7.37
CA ASP A 119 -1.21 -7.76 7.07
C ASP A 119 -1.60 -8.86 6.05
N VAL A 120 -2.90 -9.16 5.91
CA VAL A 120 -3.42 -10.05 4.86
C VAL A 120 -3.33 -9.41 3.47
N PHE A 121 -3.66 -8.11 3.36
CA PHE A 121 -3.79 -7.43 2.06
C PHE A 121 -2.51 -6.75 1.58
N ILE A 122 -1.62 -6.31 2.47
CA ILE A 122 -0.37 -5.61 2.10
C ILE A 122 0.45 -6.37 1.05
N PRO A 123 0.64 -7.71 1.12
CA PRO A 123 1.38 -8.44 0.09
C PRO A 123 0.73 -8.44 -1.29
N LEU A 124 -0.57 -8.14 -1.38
CA LEU A 124 -1.32 -8.12 -2.64
C LEU A 124 -1.27 -6.77 -3.35
N ILE A 125 -0.82 -5.70 -2.67
CA ILE A 125 -0.79 -4.33 -3.22
C ILE A 125 -0.03 -4.25 -4.55
N PRO A 126 1.16 -4.84 -4.73
CA PRO A 126 1.86 -4.77 -6.03
C PRO A 126 1.05 -5.38 -7.17
N ALA A 127 0.34 -6.49 -6.91
CA ALA A 127 -0.52 -7.13 -7.90
C ALA A 127 -1.75 -6.26 -8.26
N PHE A 128 -2.35 -5.58 -7.29
CA PHE A 128 -3.43 -4.63 -7.54
C PHE A 128 -2.97 -3.42 -8.35
N ILE A 129 -1.77 -2.89 -8.07
CA ILE A 129 -1.18 -1.79 -8.85
C ILE A 129 -0.98 -2.22 -10.30
N ALA A 130 -0.35 -3.37 -10.54
CA ALA A 130 -0.12 -3.89 -11.88
C ALA A 130 -1.44 -4.09 -12.65
N SER A 131 -2.41 -4.75 -12.02
CA SER A 131 -3.74 -4.98 -12.58
C SER A 131 -4.47 -3.66 -12.89
N GLY A 132 -4.45 -2.70 -11.97
CA GLY A 132 -5.05 -1.39 -12.17
C GLY A 132 -4.45 -0.62 -13.33
N LEU A 133 -3.11 -0.61 -13.47
CA LEU A 133 -2.43 0.04 -14.58
C LEU A 133 -2.75 -0.62 -15.94
N ILE A 134 -2.72 -1.96 -16.00
CA ILE A 134 -3.10 -2.71 -17.21
C ILE A 134 -4.55 -2.41 -17.60
N THR A 135 -5.48 -2.44 -16.64
CA THR A 135 -6.89 -2.09 -16.87
C THR A 135 -7.04 -0.65 -17.37
N GLY A 136 -6.27 0.27 -16.81
CA GLY A 136 -6.23 1.67 -17.27
C GLY A 136 -5.76 1.79 -18.72
N ILE A 137 -4.70 1.08 -19.10
CA ILE A 137 -4.21 1.03 -20.49
C ILE A 137 -5.29 0.48 -21.42
N ILE A 138 -5.96 -0.60 -21.04
CA ILE A 138 -7.06 -1.20 -21.82
C ILE A 138 -8.20 -0.19 -22.03
N ASN A 139 -8.57 0.54 -20.99
CA ASN A 139 -9.63 1.55 -21.09
C ASN A 139 -9.26 2.68 -22.06
N LEU A 140 -7.99 3.08 -22.12
CA LEU A 140 -7.49 4.03 -23.11
C LEU A 140 -7.53 3.44 -24.53
N LEU A 141 -7.06 2.20 -24.70
CA LEU A 141 -7.02 1.53 -26.02
C LEU A 141 -8.42 1.22 -26.57
N LYS A 142 -9.44 1.14 -25.71
CA LYS A 142 -10.83 0.97 -26.13
C LYS A 142 -11.51 2.28 -26.56
N ARG A 143 -10.88 3.43 -26.34
CA ARG A 143 -11.45 4.73 -26.69
C ARG A 143 -11.11 5.11 -28.12
N PRO A 144 -12.12 5.22 -29.03
CA PRO A 144 -11.88 5.57 -30.44
C PRO A 144 -11.25 6.96 -30.62
N ASP A 145 -11.54 7.90 -29.72
CA ASP A 145 -11.00 9.27 -29.72
C ASP A 145 -9.48 9.31 -29.38
N ILE A 146 -8.95 8.26 -28.76
CA ILE A 146 -7.52 8.17 -28.37
C ILE A 146 -6.77 7.18 -29.26
N ALA A 147 -7.30 5.99 -29.44
CA ALA A 147 -6.63 4.87 -30.10
C ALA A 147 -7.23 4.51 -31.47
N GLY A 148 -8.19 5.31 -31.97
CA GLY A 148 -8.85 5.05 -33.24
C GLY A 148 -9.51 3.68 -33.26
N GLU A 149 -9.30 2.93 -34.34
CA GLU A 149 -9.90 1.59 -34.54
C GLU A 149 -9.06 0.44 -33.95
N LEU A 150 -8.11 0.72 -33.04
CA LEU A 150 -7.21 -0.30 -32.53
C LEU A 150 -7.95 -1.46 -31.83
N ALA A 151 -9.03 -1.13 -31.12
CA ALA A 151 -9.85 -2.13 -30.45
C ALA A 151 -10.61 -3.04 -31.44
N VAL A 152 -10.96 -2.51 -32.62
CA VAL A 152 -11.63 -3.26 -33.68
C VAL A 152 -10.65 -4.11 -34.46
N ASN A 153 -9.46 -3.54 -34.75
CA ASN A 153 -8.45 -4.20 -35.57
C ASN A 153 -7.67 -5.30 -34.81
N TYR A 154 -7.53 -5.17 -33.48
CA TYR A 154 -6.74 -6.10 -32.66
C TYR A 154 -7.51 -6.62 -31.42
N PRO A 155 -8.70 -7.25 -31.59
CA PRO A 155 -9.52 -7.69 -30.47
C PRO A 155 -8.85 -8.73 -29.58
N ASN A 156 -8.04 -9.62 -30.18
CA ASN A 156 -7.32 -10.67 -29.43
C ASN A 156 -6.22 -10.10 -28.51
N VAL A 157 -5.53 -9.05 -28.96
CA VAL A 157 -4.51 -8.39 -28.12
C VAL A 157 -5.16 -7.73 -26.92
N LEU A 158 -6.28 -7.03 -27.13
CA LEU A 158 -7.04 -6.44 -26.03
C LEU A 158 -7.66 -7.49 -25.11
N GLY A 159 -8.08 -8.64 -25.66
CA GLY A 159 -8.53 -9.79 -24.90
C GLY A 159 -7.43 -10.34 -23.97
N LEU A 160 -6.22 -10.52 -24.49
CA LEU A 160 -5.07 -10.95 -23.68
C LEU A 160 -4.70 -9.95 -22.60
N LEU A 161 -4.66 -8.67 -22.92
CA LEU A 161 -4.42 -7.62 -21.92
C LEU A 161 -5.50 -7.62 -20.84
N ALA A 162 -6.77 -7.86 -21.21
CA ALA A 162 -7.88 -7.96 -20.24
C ALA A 162 -7.69 -9.14 -19.28
N ILE A 163 -7.20 -10.29 -19.78
CA ILE A 163 -6.83 -11.42 -18.91
C ILE A 163 -5.70 -11.02 -17.96
N PHE A 164 -4.66 -10.36 -18.44
CA PHE A 164 -3.54 -9.90 -17.57
C PHE A 164 -4.02 -8.91 -16.51
N GLY A 165 -4.87 -7.95 -16.89
CA GLY A 165 -5.43 -6.96 -15.97
C GLY A 165 -6.38 -7.55 -14.95
N SER A 166 -7.11 -8.60 -15.26
CA SER A 166 -8.10 -9.21 -14.36
C SER A 166 -7.59 -10.41 -13.56
N ALA A 167 -6.39 -10.92 -13.86
CA ALA A 167 -5.88 -12.16 -13.28
C ALA A 167 -5.86 -12.17 -11.75
N VAL A 168 -5.41 -11.07 -11.11
CA VAL A 168 -5.38 -10.99 -9.65
C VAL A 168 -6.77 -11.06 -9.03
N PHE A 169 -7.77 -10.49 -9.69
CA PHE A 169 -9.16 -10.50 -9.20
C PHE A 169 -9.81 -11.87 -9.36
N ALA A 170 -9.47 -12.59 -10.43
CA ALA A 170 -9.99 -13.95 -10.68
C ALA A 170 -9.57 -14.95 -9.57
N ILE A 171 -8.39 -14.78 -8.98
CA ILE A 171 -7.87 -15.67 -7.92
C ILE A 171 -7.78 -14.97 -6.56
N MET A 172 -8.39 -13.80 -6.40
CA MET A 172 -8.22 -12.96 -5.21
C MET A 172 -8.61 -13.67 -3.92
N ASN A 173 -9.73 -14.36 -3.90
CA ASN A 173 -10.18 -15.12 -2.73
C ASN A 173 -9.11 -16.13 -2.28
N ILE A 174 -8.47 -16.82 -3.24
CA ILE A 174 -7.41 -17.80 -2.97
C ILE A 174 -6.18 -17.09 -2.38
N LEU A 175 -5.75 -15.97 -2.97
CA LEU A 175 -4.61 -15.20 -2.48
C LEU A 175 -4.86 -14.66 -1.07
N VAL A 176 -6.06 -14.16 -0.82
CA VAL A 176 -6.48 -13.72 0.52
C VAL A 176 -6.50 -14.89 1.50
N GLY A 177 -7.03 -16.04 1.10
CA GLY A 177 -7.05 -17.25 1.94
C GLY A 177 -5.66 -17.70 2.36
N VAL A 178 -4.72 -17.75 1.42
CA VAL A 178 -3.30 -18.07 1.67
C VAL A 178 -2.66 -17.09 2.66
N ASN A 179 -2.84 -15.78 2.42
CA ASN A 179 -2.28 -14.75 3.29
C ASN A 179 -2.94 -14.70 4.67
N ALA A 180 -4.27 -14.88 4.74
CA ALA A 180 -5.01 -14.93 6.00
C ALA A 180 -4.53 -16.11 6.86
N ALA A 181 -4.34 -17.30 6.27
CA ALA A 181 -3.82 -18.45 6.99
C ALA A 181 -2.41 -18.17 7.57
N ARG A 182 -1.54 -17.50 6.81
CA ARG A 182 -0.23 -17.06 7.30
C ARG A 182 -0.35 -16.12 8.50
N VAL A 183 -1.21 -15.13 8.42
CA VAL A 183 -1.41 -14.10 9.46
C VAL A 183 -2.06 -14.69 10.71
N PHE A 184 -2.99 -15.64 10.53
CA PHE A 184 -3.68 -16.32 11.63
C PHE A 184 -2.87 -17.49 12.20
N GLY A 185 -1.75 -17.84 11.54
CA GLY A 185 -0.79 -18.85 11.99
C GLY A 185 -1.25 -20.30 11.74
N GLY A 186 -1.94 -20.54 10.65
CA GLY A 186 -2.30 -21.85 10.10
C GLY A 186 -1.56 -22.19 8.81
N SER A 187 -1.90 -23.32 8.22
CA SER A 187 -1.35 -23.77 6.94
C SER A 187 -1.83 -22.91 5.78
N GLN A 188 -0.88 -22.28 5.07
CA GLN A 188 -1.18 -21.40 3.93
C GLN A 188 -1.88 -22.15 2.79
N ALA A 189 -1.42 -23.38 2.51
CA ALA A 189 -2.03 -24.23 1.48
C ALA A 189 -3.49 -24.52 1.81
N MET A 190 -3.78 -24.85 3.08
CA MET A 190 -5.15 -25.11 3.55
C MET A 190 -6.03 -23.86 3.46
N GLY A 191 -5.48 -22.66 3.77
CA GLY A 191 -6.19 -21.41 3.57
C GLY A 191 -6.59 -21.17 2.11
N GLY A 192 -5.68 -21.47 1.18
CA GLY A 192 -5.99 -21.46 -0.26
C GLY A 192 -7.05 -22.48 -0.67
N VAL A 193 -6.98 -23.70 -0.12
CA VAL A 193 -7.98 -24.76 -0.35
C VAL A 193 -9.37 -24.32 0.13
N MET A 194 -9.49 -23.76 1.33
CA MET A 194 -10.76 -23.27 1.86
C MET A 194 -11.37 -22.20 0.94
N ALA A 195 -10.56 -21.22 0.52
CA ALA A 195 -11.00 -20.20 -0.41
C ALA A 195 -11.38 -20.77 -1.79
N GLY A 196 -10.65 -21.78 -2.26
CA GLY A 196 -10.97 -22.51 -3.49
C GLY A 196 -12.31 -23.24 -3.42
N ILE A 197 -12.61 -23.88 -2.30
CA ILE A 197 -13.91 -24.54 -2.06
C ILE A 197 -15.04 -23.50 -2.14
N LEU A 198 -14.92 -22.37 -1.43
CA LEU A 198 -15.93 -21.31 -1.41
C LEU A 198 -16.17 -20.68 -2.79
N SER A 199 -15.12 -20.61 -3.61
CA SER A 199 -15.17 -19.98 -4.94
C SER A 199 -15.43 -20.99 -6.07
N SER A 200 -15.61 -22.27 -5.76
CA SER A 200 -15.79 -23.32 -6.76
C SER A 200 -17.07 -23.14 -7.57
N PRO A 201 -16.99 -23.01 -8.93
CA PRO A 201 -18.17 -22.90 -9.77
C PRO A 201 -19.12 -24.10 -9.63
N ALA A 202 -18.62 -25.26 -9.22
CA ALA A 202 -19.42 -26.47 -9.02
C ALA A 202 -20.48 -26.31 -7.90
N LEU A 203 -20.29 -25.36 -6.97
CA LEU A 203 -21.29 -25.07 -5.94
C LEU A 203 -22.62 -24.64 -6.53
N ALA A 204 -22.63 -23.94 -7.67
CA ALA A 204 -23.87 -23.49 -8.34
C ALA A 204 -24.78 -24.64 -8.78
N GLN A 205 -24.26 -25.86 -8.87
CA GLN A 205 -25.01 -27.06 -9.25
C GLN A 205 -25.59 -27.79 -8.03
N ILE A 206 -25.26 -27.33 -6.82
CA ILE A 206 -25.70 -27.97 -5.58
C ILE A 206 -26.79 -27.16 -4.93
N THR A 207 -27.89 -27.82 -4.62
CA THR A 207 -29.00 -27.23 -3.86
C THR A 207 -28.95 -27.78 -2.42
N LEU A 208 -28.92 -26.88 -1.44
CA LEU A 208 -28.93 -27.21 -0.04
C LEU A 208 -30.07 -26.46 0.66
N PHE A 209 -30.91 -27.21 1.42
CA PHE A 209 -32.11 -26.65 2.08
C PHE A 209 -33.07 -25.93 1.16
N GLY A 210 -33.16 -26.35 -0.11
CA GLY A 210 -34.07 -25.75 -1.10
C GLY A 210 -33.53 -24.53 -1.86
N GLU A 211 -32.31 -24.07 -1.54
CA GLU A 211 -31.64 -22.97 -2.22
C GLU A 211 -30.36 -23.43 -2.94
N ALA A 212 -30.14 -22.92 -4.16
CA ALA A 212 -28.91 -23.16 -4.90
C ALA A 212 -27.75 -22.41 -4.25
N LEU A 213 -26.65 -23.11 -4.06
CA LEU A 213 -25.42 -22.50 -3.50
C LEU A 213 -24.83 -21.49 -4.48
N GLN A 214 -24.31 -20.39 -3.95
CA GLN A 214 -23.71 -19.33 -4.75
C GLN A 214 -22.18 -19.33 -4.59
N PRO A 215 -21.40 -19.66 -5.66
CA PRO A 215 -19.96 -19.59 -5.63
C PRO A 215 -19.48 -18.19 -5.24
N GLY A 216 -18.53 -18.11 -4.29
CA GLY A 216 -17.94 -16.84 -3.87
C GLY A 216 -18.84 -15.91 -3.05
N ARG A 217 -20.05 -16.33 -2.63
CA ARG A 217 -20.93 -15.50 -1.78
C ARG A 217 -20.20 -15.05 -0.52
N GLY A 218 -20.31 -13.75 -0.21
CA GLY A 218 -19.62 -13.12 0.91
C GLY A 218 -18.17 -12.79 0.63
N GLY A 219 -17.68 -13.03 -0.59
CA GLY A 219 -16.40 -12.56 -1.09
C GLY A 219 -15.25 -12.79 -0.14
N VAL A 220 -14.41 -11.79 -0.02
CA VAL A 220 -13.22 -11.79 0.86
C VAL A 220 -13.59 -11.92 2.34
N ILE A 221 -14.75 -11.40 2.75
CA ILE A 221 -15.19 -11.43 4.16
C ILE A 221 -15.48 -12.86 4.59
N ALA A 222 -16.20 -13.62 3.76
CA ALA A 222 -16.44 -15.03 4.00
C ALA A 222 -15.13 -15.82 4.07
N VAL A 223 -14.19 -15.56 3.16
CA VAL A 223 -12.87 -16.21 3.17
C VAL A 223 -12.12 -15.94 4.47
N LEU A 224 -12.10 -14.70 4.96
CA LEU A 224 -11.43 -14.35 6.22
C LEU A 224 -12.04 -15.09 7.42
N LEU A 225 -13.36 -15.17 7.50
CA LEU A 225 -14.06 -15.89 8.56
C LEU A 225 -13.76 -17.39 8.52
N VAL A 226 -13.83 -17.98 7.33
CA VAL A 226 -13.59 -19.41 7.13
C VAL A 226 -12.15 -19.78 7.43
N VAL A 227 -11.17 -18.99 6.98
CA VAL A 227 -9.75 -19.25 7.25
C VAL A 227 -9.43 -19.04 8.72
N ALA A 228 -10.06 -18.08 9.41
CA ALA A 228 -9.89 -17.93 10.85
C ALA A 228 -10.38 -19.18 11.60
N LEU A 229 -11.56 -19.70 11.24
CA LEU A 229 -12.08 -20.96 11.80
C LEU A 229 -11.14 -22.13 11.46
N MET A 230 -10.70 -22.25 10.21
CA MET A 230 -9.78 -23.29 9.76
C MET A 230 -8.50 -23.30 10.62
N CYS A 231 -7.86 -22.17 10.80
CA CYS A 231 -6.64 -22.05 11.61
C CYS A 231 -6.90 -22.42 13.08
N TRP A 232 -8.07 -22.09 13.60
CA TRP A 232 -8.45 -22.47 14.96
C TRP A 232 -8.64 -24.00 15.08
N VAL A 233 -9.36 -24.63 14.16
CA VAL A 233 -9.55 -26.09 14.11
C VAL A 233 -8.21 -26.82 13.94
N GLU A 234 -7.39 -26.41 12.97
CA GLU A 234 -6.08 -26.98 12.70
C GLU A 234 -5.19 -26.98 13.96
N LYS A 235 -5.13 -25.83 14.68
CA LYS A 235 -4.35 -25.72 15.92
C LYS A 235 -4.89 -26.60 17.03
N ARG A 236 -6.21 -26.73 17.16
CA ARG A 236 -6.82 -27.62 18.15
C ARG A 236 -6.50 -29.08 17.88
N LEU A 237 -6.62 -29.51 16.63
CA LEU A 237 -6.31 -30.88 16.22
C LEU A 237 -4.84 -31.20 16.39
N ARG A 238 -3.94 -30.28 16.08
CA ARG A 238 -2.49 -30.44 16.28
C ARG A 238 -2.13 -30.74 17.73
N ASN A 239 -2.83 -30.11 18.67
CA ASN A 239 -2.59 -30.33 20.09
C ASN A 239 -3.28 -31.61 20.66
N TRP A 240 -4.19 -32.18 19.89
CA TRP A 240 -5.01 -33.30 20.36
C TRP A 240 -4.67 -34.64 19.69
N LEU A 241 -4.20 -34.59 18.44
CA LEU A 241 -3.84 -35.81 17.68
C LEU A 241 -2.41 -36.28 18.03
N PRO A 242 -2.19 -37.59 18.11
CA PRO A 242 -0.85 -38.17 18.19
C PRO A 242 -0.03 -37.86 16.93
N GLU A 243 1.25 -37.55 17.08
CA GLU A 243 2.17 -37.17 15.98
C GLU A 243 2.16 -38.16 14.81
N SER A 244 1.99 -39.45 15.09
CA SER A 244 2.00 -40.52 14.08
C SER A 244 0.88 -40.42 13.04
N ILE A 245 -0.25 -39.83 13.40
CA ILE A 245 -1.44 -39.72 12.53
C ILE A 245 -1.83 -38.26 12.22
N GLU A 246 -1.19 -37.29 12.89
CA GLU A 246 -1.50 -35.85 12.74
C GLU A 246 -1.39 -35.43 11.29
N LEU A 247 -0.33 -35.81 10.59
CA LEU A 247 -0.06 -35.40 9.20
C LEU A 247 -1.20 -35.74 8.23
N ILE A 248 -1.94 -36.82 8.51
CA ILE A 248 -3.06 -37.28 7.66
C ILE A 248 -4.40 -36.79 8.20
N LEU A 249 -4.66 -36.99 9.50
CA LEU A 249 -5.97 -36.71 10.06
C LEU A 249 -6.23 -35.21 10.28
N ASN A 250 -5.21 -34.43 10.59
CA ASN A 250 -5.38 -33.00 10.82
C ASN A 250 -5.91 -32.27 9.56
N PRO A 251 -5.27 -32.35 8.38
CA PRO A 251 -5.81 -31.67 7.19
C PRO A 251 -7.15 -32.26 6.74
N LEU A 252 -7.37 -33.56 6.88
CA LEU A 252 -8.63 -34.22 6.53
C LEU A 252 -9.79 -33.69 7.38
N ILE A 253 -9.68 -33.77 8.70
CA ILE A 253 -10.73 -33.32 9.63
C ILE A 253 -10.92 -31.81 9.53
N THR A 254 -9.83 -31.03 9.46
CA THR A 254 -9.89 -29.58 9.29
C THR A 254 -10.67 -29.23 8.04
N THR A 255 -10.39 -29.88 6.90
CA THR A 255 -11.10 -29.61 5.65
C THR A 255 -12.57 -29.93 5.77
N LEU A 256 -12.93 -31.14 6.21
CA LEU A 256 -14.32 -31.58 6.28
C LEU A 256 -15.13 -30.71 7.23
N VAL A 257 -14.64 -30.49 8.45
CA VAL A 257 -15.36 -29.69 9.46
C VAL A 257 -15.47 -28.23 9.01
N THR A 258 -14.37 -27.63 8.58
CA THR A 258 -14.37 -26.21 8.22
C THR A 258 -15.18 -25.95 6.94
N ALA A 259 -15.05 -26.79 5.90
CA ALA A 259 -15.82 -26.62 4.67
C ALA A 259 -17.33 -26.81 4.88
N SER A 260 -17.74 -27.79 5.69
CA SER A 260 -19.15 -27.98 6.04
C SER A 260 -19.73 -26.77 6.76
N LEU A 261 -19.05 -26.28 7.80
CA LEU A 261 -19.48 -25.08 8.53
C LEU A 261 -19.37 -23.81 7.66
N ALA A 262 -18.39 -23.75 6.77
CA ALA A 262 -18.23 -22.66 5.84
C ALA A 262 -19.44 -22.49 4.92
N ILE A 263 -19.86 -23.56 4.27
CA ILE A 263 -20.96 -23.52 3.31
C ILE A 263 -22.31 -23.24 4.02
N VAL A 264 -22.56 -23.87 5.17
CA VAL A 264 -23.84 -23.80 5.84
C VAL A 264 -24.01 -22.51 6.65
N ILE A 265 -22.96 -22.00 7.26
CA ILE A 265 -23.05 -20.90 8.23
C ILE A 265 -22.19 -19.69 7.82
N LEU A 266 -20.89 -19.89 7.58
CA LEU A 266 -19.97 -18.76 7.46
C LEU A 266 -20.09 -18.04 6.12
N GLN A 267 -20.37 -18.74 5.04
CA GLN A 267 -20.57 -18.12 3.72
C GLN A 267 -21.87 -17.28 3.67
N PRO A 268 -23.02 -17.76 4.12
CA PRO A 268 -24.22 -16.91 4.28
C PRO A 268 -23.99 -15.71 5.21
N LEU A 269 -23.35 -15.93 6.39
CA LEU A 269 -23.03 -14.86 7.33
C LEU A 269 -22.09 -13.82 6.71
N GLY A 270 -21.05 -14.29 6.02
CA GLY A 270 -20.13 -13.43 5.27
C GLY A 270 -20.87 -12.64 4.20
N GLY A 271 -21.83 -13.24 3.50
CA GLY A 271 -22.70 -12.59 2.54
C GLY A 271 -23.52 -11.45 3.16
N TYR A 272 -24.19 -11.69 4.27
CA TYR A 272 -24.94 -10.64 4.97
C TYR A 272 -24.07 -9.47 5.41
N ILE A 273 -22.87 -9.76 5.96
CA ILE A 273 -21.92 -8.72 6.38
C ILE A 273 -21.43 -7.93 5.15
N SER A 274 -21.10 -8.61 4.07
CA SER A 274 -20.65 -8.05 2.80
C SER A 274 -21.72 -7.11 2.22
N ASP A 275 -22.96 -7.59 2.11
CA ASP A 275 -24.11 -6.82 1.62
C ASP A 275 -24.35 -5.58 2.51
N ALA A 276 -24.28 -5.74 3.83
CA ALA A 276 -24.46 -4.63 4.76
C ALA A 276 -23.37 -3.56 4.60
N ILE A 277 -22.11 -3.95 4.43
CA ILE A 277 -20.98 -3.03 4.20
C ILE A 277 -21.17 -2.29 2.87
N ALA A 278 -21.42 -3.02 1.79
CA ALA A 278 -21.58 -2.46 0.47
C ALA A 278 -22.81 -1.54 0.38
N HIS A 279 -23.95 -1.97 0.94
CA HIS A 279 -25.16 -1.17 1.01
C HIS A 279 -24.96 0.08 1.89
N GLY A 280 -24.34 -0.07 3.05
CA GLY A 280 -24.04 1.04 3.95
C GLY A 280 -23.10 2.08 3.32
N ALA A 281 -22.06 1.65 2.63
CA ALA A 281 -21.13 2.54 1.94
C ALA A 281 -21.85 3.30 0.80
N ASN A 282 -22.62 2.61 -0.02
CA ASN A 282 -23.39 3.23 -1.11
C ASN A 282 -24.48 4.18 -0.57
N LEU A 283 -25.21 3.78 0.47
CA LEU A 283 -26.21 4.63 1.10
C LEU A 283 -25.60 5.90 1.69
N ALA A 284 -24.46 5.76 2.35
CA ALA A 284 -23.72 6.91 2.89
C ALA A 284 -23.30 7.88 1.78
N ILE A 285 -22.77 7.37 0.67
CA ILE A 285 -22.35 8.20 -0.47
C ILE A 285 -23.57 8.80 -1.18
N ASP A 286 -24.63 8.02 -1.41
CA ASP A 286 -25.81 8.48 -2.16
C ASP A 286 -26.65 9.50 -1.39
N LYS A 287 -26.88 9.27 -0.10
CA LYS A 287 -27.68 10.19 0.74
C LYS A 287 -26.84 11.31 1.35
N GLY A 288 -25.59 11.01 1.72
CA GLY A 288 -24.70 11.98 2.33
C GLY A 288 -24.01 12.90 1.33
N GLY A 289 -23.92 12.49 0.06
CA GLY A 289 -23.43 13.31 -1.05
C GLY A 289 -22.14 14.08 -0.72
N LEU A 290 -22.23 15.42 -0.85
CA LEU A 290 -21.15 16.35 -0.54
C LEU A 290 -20.55 16.18 0.86
N LEU A 291 -21.39 16.02 1.87
CA LEU A 291 -20.94 16.00 3.27
C LEU A 291 -20.12 14.75 3.56
N VAL A 292 -20.61 13.58 3.15
CA VAL A 292 -19.90 12.33 3.39
C VAL A 292 -18.59 12.30 2.61
N GLY A 293 -18.57 12.75 1.35
CA GLY A 293 -17.35 12.87 0.58
C GLY A 293 -16.32 13.80 1.23
N ALA A 294 -16.79 14.95 1.77
CA ALA A 294 -15.93 15.88 2.49
C ALA A 294 -15.30 15.25 3.74
N VAL A 295 -16.11 14.59 4.56
CA VAL A 295 -15.66 13.96 5.82
C VAL A 295 -14.68 12.81 5.53
N LEU A 296 -15.04 11.92 4.61
CA LEU A 296 -14.20 10.77 4.27
C LEU A 296 -12.83 11.21 3.74
N SER A 297 -12.79 12.13 2.80
CA SER A 297 -11.53 12.62 2.22
C SER A 297 -10.76 13.51 3.20
N GLY A 298 -11.44 14.39 3.93
CA GLY A 298 -10.81 15.29 4.89
C GLY A 298 -10.15 14.56 6.06
N LEU A 299 -10.73 13.44 6.50
CA LEU A 299 -10.17 12.62 7.58
C LEU A 299 -9.20 11.53 7.09
N PHE A 300 -9.05 11.33 5.78
CA PHE A 300 -8.24 10.23 5.25
C PHE A 300 -6.75 10.38 5.60
N LEU A 301 -6.17 11.59 5.54
CA LEU A 301 -4.76 11.80 5.92
C LEU A 301 -4.50 11.48 7.40
N PRO A 302 -5.32 11.90 8.38
CA PRO A 302 -5.25 11.41 9.75
C PRO A 302 -5.34 9.87 9.86
N LEU A 303 -6.21 9.23 9.06
CA LEU A 303 -6.29 7.77 9.00
C LEU A 303 -5.01 7.14 8.43
N VAL A 304 -4.37 7.78 7.45
CA VAL A 304 -3.07 7.35 6.92
C VAL A 304 -1.98 7.44 7.98
N LEU A 305 -1.93 8.53 8.75
CA LEU A 305 -0.97 8.70 9.85
C LEU A 305 -1.11 7.65 10.93
N SER A 306 -2.36 7.32 11.31
CA SER A 306 -2.65 6.30 12.31
C SER A 306 -2.48 4.86 11.78
N GLY A 307 -2.34 4.67 10.47
CA GLY A 307 -2.30 3.36 9.83
C GLY A 307 -3.68 2.71 9.64
N LEU A 308 -4.77 3.33 10.12
CA LEU A 308 -6.13 2.77 10.05
C LEU A 308 -6.68 2.68 8.63
N HIS A 309 -6.18 3.50 7.68
CA HIS A 309 -6.59 3.47 6.27
C HIS A 309 -6.44 2.08 5.62
N GLN A 310 -5.52 1.25 6.10
CA GLN A 310 -5.35 -0.13 5.62
C GLN A 310 -6.58 -1.01 5.91
N GLY A 311 -7.33 -0.68 6.94
CA GLY A 311 -8.59 -1.36 7.26
C GLY A 311 -9.72 -1.13 6.24
N LEU A 312 -9.57 -0.13 5.34
CA LEU A 312 -10.53 0.14 4.26
C LEU A 312 -10.32 -0.77 3.04
N VAL A 313 -9.18 -1.45 2.93
CA VAL A 313 -8.87 -2.29 1.75
C VAL A 313 -9.92 -3.36 1.49
N PRO A 314 -10.41 -4.12 2.49
CA PRO A 314 -11.50 -5.08 2.26
C PRO A 314 -12.78 -4.43 1.74
N ILE A 315 -13.10 -3.22 2.19
CA ILE A 315 -14.28 -2.48 1.74
C ILE A 315 -14.17 -2.12 0.26
N HIS A 316 -13.00 -1.63 -0.17
CA HIS A 316 -12.74 -1.36 -1.59
C HIS A 316 -12.89 -2.61 -2.45
N VAL A 317 -12.35 -3.73 -1.98
CA VAL A 317 -12.45 -5.02 -2.66
C VAL A 317 -13.91 -5.44 -2.79
N GLU A 318 -14.66 -5.36 -1.69
CA GLU A 318 -16.06 -5.77 -1.62
C GLU A 318 -16.95 -4.94 -2.54
N LEU A 319 -16.75 -3.62 -2.58
CA LEU A 319 -17.50 -2.72 -3.48
C LEU A 319 -17.33 -3.12 -4.94
N VAL A 320 -16.12 -3.47 -5.38
CA VAL A 320 -15.90 -3.92 -6.76
C VAL A 320 -16.49 -5.29 -7.02
N GLN A 321 -16.37 -6.23 -6.08
CA GLN A 321 -16.92 -7.58 -6.24
C GLN A 321 -18.44 -7.58 -6.31
N THR A 322 -19.08 -6.77 -5.49
CA THR A 322 -20.55 -6.74 -5.37
C THR A 322 -21.21 -5.83 -6.42
N HIS A 323 -20.62 -4.68 -6.73
CA HIS A 323 -21.23 -3.64 -7.58
C HIS A 323 -20.46 -3.37 -8.88
N GLY A 324 -19.33 -4.05 -9.11
CA GLY A 324 -18.47 -3.82 -10.29
C GLY A 324 -17.74 -2.48 -10.31
N SER A 325 -17.90 -1.66 -9.27
CA SER A 325 -17.25 -0.34 -9.18
C SER A 325 -17.04 0.08 -7.72
N ASN A 326 -16.08 0.99 -7.54
CA ASN A 326 -15.64 1.49 -6.24
C ASN A 326 -15.74 3.03 -6.21
N PRO A 327 -16.79 3.60 -5.62
CA PRO A 327 -16.92 5.05 -5.47
C PRO A 327 -16.01 5.61 -4.35
N LEU A 328 -15.61 4.78 -3.38
CA LEU A 328 -14.85 5.22 -2.22
C LEU A 328 -13.41 5.62 -2.59
N LEU A 329 -12.76 4.88 -3.49
CA LEU A 329 -11.36 5.13 -3.85
C LEU A 329 -11.11 6.53 -4.47
N PRO A 330 -11.90 7.01 -5.44
CA PRO A 330 -11.72 8.37 -5.99
C PRO A 330 -11.98 9.47 -4.95
N ILE A 331 -12.91 9.27 -4.01
CA ILE A 331 -13.18 10.20 -2.92
C ILE A 331 -11.94 10.32 -2.02
N LEU A 332 -11.39 9.19 -1.56
CA LEU A 332 -10.23 9.16 -0.66
C LEU A 332 -8.95 9.64 -1.35
N ALA A 333 -8.82 9.44 -2.67
CA ALA A 333 -7.69 9.91 -3.45
C ALA A 333 -7.53 11.44 -3.40
N MET A 334 -8.63 12.18 -3.25
CA MET A 334 -8.59 13.65 -3.16
C MET A 334 -7.79 14.14 -1.95
N ALA A 335 -7.69 13.37 -0.89
CA ALA A 335 -6.86 13.71 0.27
C ALA A 335 -5.36 13.85 -0.11
N GLY A 336 -4.84 12.91 -0.91
CA GLY A 336 -3.47 12.99 -1.46
C GLY A 336 -3.29 14.15 -2.42
N VAL A 337 -4.33 14.45 -3.21
CA VAL A 337 -4.32 15.56 -4.17
C VAL A 337 -4.32 16.92 -3.45
N GLY A 338 -5.05 17.06 -2.35
CA GLY A 338 -5.00 18.23 -1.47
C GLY A 338 -3.60 18.54 -0.96
N GLN A 339 -2.79 17.51 -0.71
CA GLN A 339 -1.39 17.67 -0.32
C GLN A 339 -0.51 18.23 -1.43
N VAL A 340 -0.77 17.86 -2.68
CA VAL A 340 -0.06 18.43 -3.84
C VAL A 340 -0.28 19.94 -3.87
N GLY A 341 -1.53 20.37 -3.69
CA GLY A 341 -1.86 21.81 -3.59
C GLY A 341 -1.17 22.50 -2.43
N ALA A 342 -1.23 21.90 -1.23
CA ALA A 342 -0.56 22.44 -0.05
C ALA A 342 0.96 22.55 -0.24
N ALA A 343 1.60 21.54 -0.80
CA ALA A 343 3.03 21.52 -1.06
C ALA A 343 3.45 22.58 -2.11
N LEU A 344 2.62 22.81 -3.13
CA LEU A 344 2.84 23.89 -4.11
C LEU A 344 2.83 25.27 -3.45
N ALA A 345 1.88 25.54 -2.55
CA ALA A 345 1.83 26.79 -1.80
C ALA A 345 3.07 26.98 -0.91
N VAL A 346 3.49 25.90 -0.23
CA VAL A 346 4.74 25.91 0.57
C VAL A 346 5.94 26.17 -0.33
N LEU A 347 6.06 25.52 -1.50
CA LEU A 347 7.16 25.71 -2.44
C LEU A 347 7.32 27.17 -2.87
N MET A 348 6.21 27.86 -3.08
CA MET A 348 6.22 29.27 -3.51
C MET A 348 6.55 30.24 -2.38
N LYS A 349 6.15 29.92 -1.14
CA LYS A 349 6.34 30.82 0.02
C LYS A 349 7.64 30.58 0.79
N THR A 350 8.15 29.36 0.85
CA THR A 350 9.35 29.05 1.64
C THR A 350 10.60 29.72 1.08
N ARG A 351 11.47 30.15 1.96
CA ARG A 351 12.83 30.63 1.63
C ARG A 351 13.88 29.53 1.83
N ASN A 352 13.58 28.51 2.61
CA ASN A 352 14.48 27.43 2.94
C ASN A 352 14.83 26.58 1.69
N ALA A 353 16.10 26.61 1.29
CA ALA A 353 16.59 25.91 0.10
C ALA A 353 16.45 24.39 0.20
N ARG A 354 16.67 23.82 1.41
CA ARG A 354 16.55 22.39 1.68
C ARG A 354 15.10 21.93 1.51
N LEU A 355 14.14 22.69 2.07
CA LEU A 355 12.72 22.39 1.95
C LEU A 355 12.25 22.46 0.48
N LYS A 356 12.70 23.47 -0.28
CA LYS A 356 12.44 23.54 -1.73
C LYS A 356 12.90 22.29 -2.48
N LYS A 357 14.09 21.79 -2.14
CA LYS A 357 14.64 20.57 -2.77
C LYS A 357 13.80 19.34 -2.45
N VAL A 358 13.36 19.18 -1.20
CA VAL A 358 12.46 18.09 -0.77
C VAL A 358 11.15 18.16 -1.53
N ILE A 359 10.52 19.34 -1.60
CA ILE A 359 9.24 19.51 -2.28
C ILE A 359 9.36 19.19 -3.78
N LYS A 360 10.38 19.71 -4.46
CA LYS A 360 10.59 19.45 -5.90
C LYS A 360 10.77 17.95 -6.19
N GLY A 361 11.38 17.19 -5.28
CA GLY A 361 11.49 15.74 -5.42
C GLY A 361 10.20 14.98 -5.09
N ALA A 362 9.40 15.48 -4.15
CA ALA A 362 8.19 14.81 -3.68
C ALA A 362 6.95 15.13 -4.53
N LEU A 363 6.88 16.31 -5.16
CA LEU A 363 5.71 16.74 -5.93
C LEU A 363 5.35 15.81 -7.09
N PRO A 364 6.27 15.42 -7.98
CA PRO A 364 5.94 14.48 -9.07
C PRO A 364 5.38 13.17 -8.55
N VAL A 365 5.96 12.66 -7.47
CA VAL A 365 5.55 11.41 -6.81
C VAL A 365 4.15 11.55 -6.20
N GLY A 366 3.86 12.70 -5.59
CA GLY A 366 2.54 13.03 -5.05
C GLY A 366 1.45 13.13 -6.13
N ILE A 367 1.76 13.74 -7.28
CA ILE A 367 0.84 13.82 -8.44
C ILE A 367 0.51 12.41 -8.97
N LEU A 368 1.49 11.50 -8.94
CA LEU A 368 1.32 10.10 -9.30
C LEU A 368 0.60 9.27 -8.21
N GLY A 369 0.14 9.92 -7.13
CA GLY A 369 -0.70 9.31 -6.10
C GLY A 369 0.05 8.70 -4.92
N ILE A 370 1.37 8.88 -4.81
CA ILE A 370 2.15 8.45 -3.65
C ILE A 370 2.34 9.66 -2.72
N GLY A 371 1.45 9.81 -1.76
CA GLY A 371 1.40 10.98 -0.87
C GLY A 371 2.43 11.00 0.27
N GLU A 372 3.03 9.86 0.62
CA GLU A 372 3.90 9.74 1.80
C GLU A 372 5.08 10.73 1.82
N PRO A 373 5.81 10.99 0.71
CA PRO A 373 6.90 11.97 0.72
C PRO A 373 6.40 13.39 1.01
N LEU A 374 5.20 13.75 0.54
CA LEU A 374 4.59 15.05 0.84
C LEU A 374 4.07 15.13 2.27
N ILE A 375 3.47 14.04 2.81
CA ILE A 375 3.03 13.99 4.20
C ILE A 375 4.22 14.24 5.14
N PHE A 376 5.21 13.34 5.09
CA PHE A 376 6.27 13.29 6.09
C PHE A 376 7.42 14.25 5.81
N GLY A 377 7.61 14.64 4.54
CA GLY A 377 8.66 15.58 4.14
C GLY A 377 8.26 17.05 4.16
N VAL A 378 6.95 17.34 4.06
CA VAL A 378 6.50 18.73 3.83
C VAL A 378 5.35 19.10 4.77
N THR A 379 4.16 18.51 4.59
CA THR A 379 2.94 19.07 5.17
C THR A 379 2.83 18.81 6.67
N LEU A 380 3.12 17.61 7.14
CA LEU A 380 3.03 17.24 8.54
C LEU A 380 4.07 17.97 9.43
N PRO A 381 5.37 18.08 9.06
CA PRO A 381 6.34 18.82 9.85
C PRO A 381 6.00 20.30 10.01
N LEU A 382 5.34 20.90 9.02
CA LEU A 382 4.92 22.30 9.05
C LEU A 382 3.57 22.52 9.77
N GLY A 383 2.85 21.45 10.09
CA GLY A 383 1.60 21.46 10.84
C GLY A 383 0.42 22.07 10.07
N ARG A 384 0.35 23.41 9.93
CA ARG A 384 -0.75 24.09 9.24
C ARG A 384 -0.98 23.64 7.80
N PRO A 385 0.06 23.42 6.96
CA PRO A 385 -0.10 22.87 5.62
C PRO A 385 -0.74 21.48 5.59
N PHE A 386 -0.55 20.66 6.63
CA PHE A 386 -1.22 19.36 6.75
C PHE A 386 -2.73 19.54 6.94
N ILE A 387 -3.16 20.46 7.81
CA ILE A 387 -4.58 20.76 8.03
C ILE A 387 -5.19 21.34 6.73
N ALA A 388 -4.47 22.24 6.07
CA ALA A 388 -4.89 22.81 4.79
C ALA A 388 -5.05 21.76 3.69
N ALA A 389 -4.16 20.76 3.66
CA ALA A 389 -4.26 19.59 2.77
C ALA A 389 -5.52 18.75 3.06
N CYS A 390 -5.83 18.51 4.34
CA CYS A 390 -7.07 17.83 4.75
C CYS A 390 -8.32 18.59 4.27
N LEU A 391 -8.34 19.92 4.45
CA LEU A 391 -9.45 20.77 4.00
C LEU A 391 -9.56 20.79 2.47
N GLY A 392 -8.44 20.89 1.75
CA GLY A 392 -8.40 20.78 0.30
C GLY A 392 -8.94 19.43 -0.19
N GLY A 393 -8.51 18.33 0.47
CA GLY A 393 -9.03 16.99 0.22
C GLY A 393 -10.54 16.90 0.48
N ALA A 394 -11.04 17.52 1.56
CA ALA A 394 -12.47 17.57 1.87
C ALA A 394 -13.29 18.23 0.76
N VAL A 395 -12.82 19.34 0.21
CA VAL A 395 -13.48 20.00 -0.95
C VAL A 395 -13.52 19.06 -2.15
N GLY A 396 -12.39 18.44 -2.50
CA GLY A 396 -12.33 17.50 -3.61
C GLY A 396 -13.20 16.29 -3.41
N GLY A 397 -13.11 15.66 -2.22
CA GLY A 397 -13.92 14.50 -1.88
C GLY A 397 -15.42 14.79 -1.91
N ALA A 398 -15.83 15.98 -1.48
CA ALA A 398 -17.21 16.43 -1.58
C ALA A 398 -17.70 16.43 -3.04
N LEU A 399 -16.93 17.03 -3.95
CA LEU A 399 -17.28 17.14 -5.38
C LEU A 399 -17.29 15.75 -6.05
N ILE A 400 -16.28 14.92 -5.81
CA ILE A 400 -16.20 13.56 -6.36
C ILE A 400 -17.39 12.71 -5.92
N SER A 401 -17.79 12.81 -4.65
CA SER A 401 -18.98 12.14 -4.12
C SER A 401 -20.25 12.67 -4.75
N TYR A 402 -20.41 13.98 -4.83
CA TYR A 402 -21.59 14.62 -5.44
C TYR A 402 -21.74 14.25 -6.92
N TRP A 403 -20.66 14.21 -7.69
CA TRP A 403 -20.66 13.79 -9.09
C TRP A 403 -20.76 12.28 -9.26
N LYS A 404 -20.78 11.50 -8.16
CA LYS A 404 -20.84 10.02 -8.17
C LYS A 404 -19.76 9.43 -9.06
N VAL A 405 -18.53 9.90 -8.91
CA VAL A 405 -17.37 9.38 -9.64
C VAL A 405 -16.94 8.08 -8.97
N ALA A 406 -16.80 7.02 -9.77
CA ALA A 406 -16.33 5.73 -9.31
C ALA A 406 -15.20 5.19 -10.21
N THR A 407 -14.45 4.25 -9.69
CA THR A 407 -13.40 3.52 -10.43
C THR A 407 -13.76 2.04 -10.55
N VAL A 408 -13.19 1.35 -11.55
CA VAL A 408 -13.37 -0.09 -11.74
C VAL A 408 -12.34 -0.94 -10.99
N ILE A 409 -11.38 -0.31 -10.30
CA ILE A 409 -10.36 -1.02 -9.54
C ILE A 409 -10.63 -0.99 -8.04
N THR A 410 -10.11 -1.99 -7.35
CA THR A 410 -10.26 -2.12 -5.89
C THR A 410 -9.34 -1.17 -5.14
N PHE A 411 -8.05 -1.20 -5.45
CA PHE A 411 -7.00 -0.49 -4.72
C PHE A 411 -5.73 -0.38 -5.57
N GLY A 412 -4.79 0.49 -5.20
CA GLY A 412 -3.42 0.48 -5.72
C GLY A 412 -2.96 1.79 -6.32
N ILE A 413 -3.63 2.32 -7.32
CA ILE A 413 -3.25 3.60 -7.94
C ILE A 413 -4.14 4.75 -7.45
N SER A 414 -3.57 5.94 -7.38
CA SER A 414 -4.24 7.15 -6.90
C SER A 414 -3.77 8.35 -7.72
N GLY A 415 -4.21 9.56 -7.37
CA GLY A 415 -3.80 10.77 -8.05
C GLY A 415 -4.17 10.78 -9.55
N LEU A 416 -3.30 11.35 -10.38
CA LEU A 416 -3.54 11.47 -11.82
C LEU A 416 -3.70 10.10 -12.53
N PRO A 417 -2.92 9.05 -12.25
CA PRO A 417 -3.07 7.74 -12.90
C PRO A 417 -4.43 7.07 -12.65
N LEU A 418 -5.11 7.38 -11.54
CA LEU A 418 -6.43 6.82 -11.26
C LEU A 418 -7.47 7.23 -12.31
N ALA A 419 -7.27 8.36 -13.01
CA ALA A 419 -8.14 8.81 -14.11
C ALA A 419 -8.34 7.74 -15.19
N LEU A 420 -7.33 6.89 -15.41
CA LEU A 420 -7.37 5.81 -16.41
C LEU A 420 -8.37 4.70 -16.06
N THR A 421 -8.73 4.58 -14.79
CA THR A 421 -9.59 3.51 -14.25
C THR A 421 -10.98 4.02 -13.85
N ILE A 422 -11.24 5.31 -14.05
CA ILE A 422 -12.55 5.89 -13.78
C ILE A 422 -13.59 5.36 -14.78
N VAL A 423 -14.77 5.07 -14.29
CA VAL A 423 -15.89 4.62 -15.12
C VAL A 423 -16.17 5.60 -16.27
N SER A 424 -16.57 5.06 -17.41
CA SER A 424 -16.81 5.83 -18.63
C SER A 424 -17.77 7.00 -18.39
N GLY A 425 -17.46 8.15 -19.03
CA GLY A 425 -18.24 9.38 -18.90
C GLY A 425 -17.96 10.21 -17.64
N LYS A 426 -17.18 9.72 -16.67
CA LYS A 426 -16.86 10.45 -15.43
C LYS A 426 -15.39 10.94 -15.34
N VAL A 427 -14.56 10.59 -16.32
CA VAL A 427 -13.11 10.92 -16.32
C VAL A 427 -12.89 12.43 -16.25
N MET A 428 -13.63 13.23 -17.04
CA MET A 428 -13.48 14.70 -17.02
C MET A 428 -13.89 15.32 -15.67
N LEU A 429 -14.91 14.76 -15.01
CA LEU A 429 -15.33 15.18 -13.67
C LEU A 429 -14.24 14.83 -12.64
N TYR A 430 -13.60 13.67 -12.77
CA TYR A 430 -12.46 13.31 -11.92
C TYR A 430 -11.29 14.29 -12.11
N LEU A 431 -10.92 14.58 -13.35
CA LEU A 431 -9.85 15.54 -13.65
C LEU A 431 -10.16 16.96 -13.15
N ALA A 432 -11.40 17.42 -13.32
CA ALA A 432 -11.88 18.67 -12.74
C ALA A 432 -11.77 18.67 -11.21
N GLY A 433 -12.15 17.55 -10.57
CA GLY A 433 -11.99 17.34 -9.14
C GLY A 433 -10.53 17.43 -8.69
N LEU A 434 -9.58 16.85 -9.43
CA LEU A 434 -8.14 16.97 -9.16
C LEU A 434 -7.71 18.43 -9.15
N VAL A 435 -8.06 19.20 -10.20
CA VAL A 435 -7.66 20.61 -10.34
C VAL A 435 -8.24 21.45 -9.20
N ILE A 436 -9.52 21.28 -8.90
CA ILE A 436 -10.20 22.02 -7.82
C ILE A 436 -9.59 21.67 -6.48
N THR A 437 -9.27 20.40 -6.23
CA THR A 437 -8.65 19.94 -4.98
C THR A 437 -7.25 20.52 -4.80
N ILE A 438 -6.44 20.53 -5.86
CA ILE A 438 -5.11 21.18 -5.85
C ILE A 438 -5.26 22.67 -5.54
N ALA A 439 -6.17 23.36 -6.22
CA ALA A 439 -6.43 24.76 -5.99
C ALA A 439 -6.90 25.04 -4.56
N ALA A 440 -7.81 24.22 -4.01
CA ALA A 440 -8.30 24.36 -2.65
C ALA A 440 -7.17 24.14 -1.62
N GLY A 441 -6.38 23.06 -1.74
CA GLY A 441 -5.24 22.82 -0.87
C GLY A 441 -4.18 23.92 -0.92
N PHE A 442 -3.95 24.47 -2.12
CA PHE A 442 -3.07 25.62 -2.32
C PHE A 442 -3.62 26.88 -1.61
N ILE A 443 -4.88 27.24 -1.85
CA ILE A 443 -5.51 28.45 -1.28
C ILE A 443 -5.56 28.36 0.23
N PHE A 444 -6.00 27.24 0.81
CA PHE A 444 -6.04 27.08 2.27
C PHE A 444 -4.64 27.20 2.89
N THR A 445 -3.62 26.58 2.28
CA THR A 445 -2.25 26.71 2.76
C THR A 445 -1.73 28.14 2.61
N TRP A 446 -2.09 28.81 1.54
CA TRP A 446 -1.69 30.21 1.29
C TRP A 446 -2.26 31.16 2.35
N ILE A 447 -3.53 30.97 2.72
CA ILE A 447 -4.23 31.78 3.73
C ILE A 447 -3.75 31.45 5.14
N MET A 448 -3.69 30.16 5.49
CA MET A 448 -3.30 29.72 6.84
C MET A 448 -1.83 29.99 7.16
N GLY A 449 -0.98 30.09 6.12
CA GLY A 449 0.46 30.26 6.27
C GLY A 449 1.13 29.09 7.00
N PHE A 450 2.43 29.21 7.20
CA PHE A 450 3.23 28.26 7.99
C PHE A 450 4.47 28.98 8.51
N ASN A 451 5.07 28.44 9.56
CA ASN A 451 6.37 28.89 10.05
C ASN A 451 7.43 28.27 9.15
N ASP A 452 8.17 29.12 8.41
CA ASP A 452 9.25 28.66 7.55
C ASP A 452 10.43 28.21 8.44
N PRO A 453 10.91 26.96 8.32
CA PRO A 453 12.03 26.51 9.12
C PRO A 453 13.29 27.32 8.78
N GLU A 454 14.06 27.69 9.79
CA GLU A 454 15.39 28.28 9.61
C GLU A 454 16.32 27.32 8.88
N GLU A 455 17.28 27.84 8.11
CA GLU A 455 18.22 27.03 7.32
C GLU A 455 19.15 26.16 8.16
#